data_8df881adfd68afb945f0eb80d745ba7a
#
_entry.id   8df881adfd68afb945f0eb80d745ba7a
#
_cell.length_a   1.000
_cell.length_b   1.000
_cell.length_c   1.000
_cell.angle_alpha   90.00
_cell.angle_beta   90.00
_cell.angle_gamma   90.00
#
_symmetry.space_group_name_H-M   'P 1'
#
loop_
_entity.id
_entity.type
_entity.pdbx_description
1 polymer ?
#
loop_
_entity_poly.entity_id
_entity_poly.type
_entity_poly.pdbx_seq_one_letter_code
_entity_poly.pdbx_strand_id
1 'polypeptide(L)'
;MQLRAAILAGALLLGAFIGSTLLRQPWGDVLAWASLAIGMLYGGKAAWQALRARTFDIDVLMVVGAGLAAYIGHAEEGALLLFLFVLSGALEDLAHARTQREITALSKLLPSDALVQRDGAWVHADATSLVVGDRVKIRAGERVPADARVVLGETSFDQSAITGESMPRHVAPGDELFAGTINADDVVEALVLRPAKESSVQKILDMVIHAREGRQEVQRTIDRLSQPYSLGVMAVSIAVFLVWWLLLGVPAVGTETEPGALYTAITLLIVGSPCALIISTPTATLSGIARAARGGVLFKSGDCLERLARTGAMCLDKTGTLTFGRPMLEQVVPVDHVDHVDHVDHADDLLAVAAALEADSTHPIAVAIREGALARGIAPAPVADIGHTVAKGLEGTWSGHAVRLGSFRFVEPLIPAERRDATRSRLAELQAQGKVAVIVAAMPDGRPAQARAAIIVMADALRPGTDRLVEDLHLINVKPVVMLTGDNSATAARVARDIGLDAFHGDLLPADKLSLADAVRKSIATRAADARGVAVVGDGVNDAPALAAADVSLAIGTIGTAAAMENADVVLLTDS
;
A
#
# COMPACT_ATOMS: atom_id res chain seq x y z
N MET A 1 -1.69 7.37 26.41
CA MET A 1 -1.90 7.48 27.87
C MET A 1 -2.37 6.15 28.45
N GLN A 2 -3.29 5.46 27.83
CA GLN A 2 -3.84 4.17 28.32
C GLN A 2 -2.78 3.09 28.55
N LEU A 3 -1.79 2.92 27.66
CA LEU A 3 -0.73 1.92 27.84
C LEU A 3 0.09 2.15 29.12
N ARG A 4 0.40 3.39 29.47
CA ARG A 4 1.12 3.71 30.72
C ARG A 4 0.27 3.40 31.95
N ALA A 5 -1.03 3.64 31.86
CA ALA A 5 -1.98 3.29 32.92
C ALA A 5 -2.13 1.77 33.06
N ALA A 6 -2.21 1.02 31.97
CA ALA A 6 -2.24 -0.46 31.99
C ALA A 6 -0.98 -1.03 32.63
N ILE A 7 0.21 -0.54 32.25
CA ILE A 7 1.48 -0.99 32.83
C ILE A 7 1.52 -0.69 34.34
N LEU A 8 1.09 0.51 34.75
CA LEU A 8 1.07 0.89 36.16
C LEU A 8 0.07 0.05 36.97
N ALA A 9 -1.15 -0.12 36.45
CA ALA A 9 -2.17 -0.94 37.10
C ALA A 9 -1.70 -2.40 37.23
N GLY A 10 -1.08 -2.96 36.19
CA GLY A 10 -0.53 -4.32 36.23
C GLY A 10 0.62 -4.48 37.22
N ALA A 11 1.51 -3.49 37.31
CA ALA A 11 2.61 -3.50 38.29
C ALA A 11 2.09 -3.43 39.73
N LEU A 12 1.07 -2.58 39.98
CA LEU A 12 0.42 -2.47 41.28
C LEU A 12 -0.31 -3.77 41.65
N LEU A 13 -1.00 -4.38 40.69
CA LEU A 13 -1.71 -5.65 40.89
C LEU A 13 -0.74 -6.81 41.18
N LEU A 14 0.39 -6.87 40.47
CA LEU A 14 1.44 -7.85 40.76
C LEU A 14 2.04 -7.62 42.16
N GLY A 15 2.28 -6.37 42.53
CA GLY A 15 2.70 -6.00 43.88
C GLY A 15 1.66 -6.37 44.93
N ALA A 16 0.37 -6.18 44.65
CA ALA A 16 -0.74 -6.58 45.52
C ALA A 16 -0.71 -8.10 45.74
N PHE A 17 -0.62 -8.89 44.67
CA PHE A 17 -0.57 -10.35 44.74
C PHE A 17 0.64 -10.85 45.56
N ILE A 18 1.82 -10.28 45.35
CA ILE A 18 3.02 -10.62 46.13
C ILE A 18 2.83 -10.24 47.60
N GLY A 19 2.29 -9.02 47.86
CA GLY A 19 2.07 -8.52 49.22
C GLY A 19 1.05 -9.31 50.01
N SER A 20 -0.14 -9.54 49.44
CA SER A 20 -1.26 -10.20 50.12
C SER A 20 -1.04 -11.72 50.23
N THR A 21 -0.67 -12.38 49.10
CA THR A 21 -0.64 -13.85 49.02
C THR A 21 0.69 -14.43 49.48
N LEU A 22 1.83 -13.84 49.06
CA LEU A 22 3.17 -14.40 49.34
C LEU A 22 3.76 -13.92 50.67
N LEU A 23 3.65 -12.62 50.93
CA LEU A 23 4.23 -11.96 52.09
C LEU A 23 3.24 -11.77 53.25
N ARG A 24 1.94 -11.95 53.04
CA ARG A 24 0.83 -11.75 53.98
C ARG A 24 0.90 -10.40 54.70
N GLN A 25 1.20 -9.38 53.95
CA GLN A 25 1.35 -7.99 54.47
C GLN A 25 0.15 -7.12 54.06
N PRO A 26 -0.34 -6.26 54.93
CA PRO A 26 -1.54 -5.42 54.70
C PRO A 26 -1.35 -4.38 53.59
N TRP A 27 -0.13 -4.05 53.18
CA TRP A 27 0.11 -3.14 52.06
C TRP A 27 -0.30 -3.75 50.69
N GLY A 28 -0.47 -5.08 50.61
CA GLY A 28 -0.99 -5.73 49.40
C GLY A 28 -2.39 -5.22 49.04
N ASP A 29 -3.27 -5.07 50.02
CA ASP A 29 -4.64 -4.57 49.81
C ASP A 29 -4.62 -3.10 49.34
N VAL A 30 -3.73 -2.30 49.85
CA VAL A 30 -3.57 -0.90 49.42
C VAL A 30 -3.19 -0.81 47.95
N LEU A 31 -2.32 -1.70 47.49
CA LEU A 31 -1.92 -1.75 46.07
C LEU A 31 -3.08 -2.27 45.17
N ALA A 32 -3.89 -3.22 45.65
CA ALA A 32 -5.09 -3.69 44.96
C ALA A 32 -6.10 -2.52 44.77
N TRP A 33 -6.36 -1.76 45.83
CA TRP A 33 -7.22 -0.58 45.76
C TRP A 33 -6.64 0.51 44.84
N ALA A 34 -5.34 0.73 44.84
CA ALA A 34 -4.70 1.67 43.92
C ALA A 34 -4.83 1.22 42.44
N SER A 35 -4.64 -0.08 42.16
CA SER A 35 -4.85 -0.64 40.82
C SER A 35 -6.33 -0.52 40.40
N LEU A 36 -7.25 -0.84 41.29
CA LEU A 36 -8.70 -0.71 41.06
C LEU A 36 -9.07 0.75 40.73
N ALA A 37 -8.54 1.71 41.48
CA ALA A 37 -8.82 3.12 41.23
C ALA A 37 -8.37 3.57 39.83
N ILE A 38 -7.20 3.12 39.37
CA ILE A 38 -6.72 3.38 38.00
C ILE A 38 -7.69 2.75 36.99
N GLY A 39 -8.06 1.51 37.19
CA GLY A 39 -9.01 0.80 36.32
C GLY A 39 -10.37 1.49 36.26
N MET A 40 -10.89 1.95 37.42
CA MET A 40 -12.15 2.69 37.53
C MET A 40 -12.12 4.04 36.82
N LEU A 41 -10.97 4.75 36.78
CA LEU A 41 -10.85 6.01 36.05
C LEU A 41 -11.02 5.80 34.53
N TYR A 42 -10.43 4.76 33.99
CA TYR A 42 -10.51 4.47 32.54
C TYR A 42 -11.79 3.72 32.18
N GLY A 43 -12.12 2.64 32.91
CA GLY A 43 -13.32 1.86 32.70
C GLY A 43 -14.59 2.66 33.00
N GLY A 44 -14.58 3.48 34.07
CA GLY A 44 -15.69 4.35 34.43
C GLY A 44 -15.97 5.42 33.36
N LYS A 45 -14.94 5.96 32.71
CA LYS A 45 -15.13 6.86 31.57
C LYS A 45 -15.78 6.16 30.38
N ALA A 46 -15.34 4.94 30.04
CA ALA A 46 -15.93 4.13 28.96
C ALA A 46 -17.38 3.76 29.27
N ALA A 47 -17.64 3.24 30.48
CA ALA A 47 -18.99 2.90 30.93
C ALA A 47 -19.93 4.14 30.95
N TRP A 48 -19.43 5.30 31.35
CA TRP A 48 -20.21 6.55 31.31
C TRP A 48 -20.55 6.97 29.87
N GLN A 49 -19.63 6.82 28.94
CA GLN A 49 -19.87 7.10 27.52
C GLN A 49 -20.91 6.15 26.94
N ALA A 50 -20.82 4.86 27.24
CA ALA A 50 -21.80 3.85 26.84
C ALA A 50 -23.21 4.15 27.38
N LEU A 51 -23.32 4.46 28.68
CA LEU A 51 -24.61 4.82 29.32
C LEU A 51 -25.18 6.10 28.71
N ARG A 52 -24.34 7.10 28.40
CA ARG A 52 -24.79 8.32 27.72
C ARG A 52 -25.28 8.06 26.30
N ALA A 53 -24.68 7.11 25.61
CA ALA A 53 -25.13 6.62 24.31
C ALA A 53 -26.36 5.68 24.39
N ARG A 54 -26.85 5.40 25.61
CA ARG A 54 -27.95 4.44 25.90
C ARG A 54 -27.61 3.01 25.43
N THR A 55 -26.36 2.64 25.41
CA THR A 55 -25.88 1.28 25.18
C THR A 55 -25.51 0.65 26.52
N PHE A 56 -25.88 -0.59 26.70
CA PHE A 56 -25.50 -1.39 27.87
C PHE A 56 -24.60 -2.52 27.38
N ASP A 57 -23.31 -2.26 27.42
CA ASP A 57 -22.28 -3.13 26.88
C ASP A 57 -21.40 -3.74 27.98
N ILE A 58 -20.39 -4.46 27.57
CA ILE A 58 -19.44 -5.16 28.44
C ILE A 58 -18.72 -4.17 29.36
N ASP A 59 -18.47 -2.93 28.92
CA ASP A 59 -17.76 -1.91 29.70
C ASP A 59 -18.53 -1.57 30.98
N VAL A 60 -19.85 -1.40 30.85
CA VAL A 60 -20.73 -1.14 32.00
C VAL A 60 -20.75 -2.33 32.94
N LEU A 61 -20.88 -3.55 32.38
CA LEU A 61 -20.89 -4.79 33.14
C LEU A 61 -19.62 -4.95 33.98
N MET A 62 -18.45 -4.69 33.39
CA MET A 62 -17.15 -4.82 34.04
C MET A 62 -16.96 -3.82 35.17
N VAL A 63 -17.35 -2.54 34.95
CA VAL A 63 -17.24 -1.49 35.97
C VAL A 63 -18.19 -1.77 37.14
N VAL A 64 -19.41 -2.20 36.87
CA VAL A 64 -20.41 -2.57 37.91
C VAL A 64 -19.88 -3.79 38.67
N GLY A 65 -19.42 -4.84 37.99
CA GLY A 65 -18.88 -6.04 38.64
C GLY A 65 -17.68 -5.74 39.54
N ALA A 66 -16.73 -4.97 39.03
CA ALA A 66 -15.55 -4.56 39.80
C ALA A 66 -15.89 -3.68 41.02
N GLY A 67 -16.84 -2.75 40.85
CA GLY A 67 -17.30 -1.90 41.96
C GLY A 67 -18.02 -2.70 43.05
N LEU A 68 -18.89 -3.64 42.66
CA LEU A 68 -19.57 -4.52 43.61
C LEU A 68 -18.63 -5.50 44.31
N ALA A 69 -17.62 -6.06 43.59
CA ALA A 69 -16.56 -6.88 44.18
C ALA A 69 -15.80 -6.11 45.26
N ALA A 70 -15.41 -4.87 44.96
CA ALA A 70 -14.74 -4.00 45.91
C ALA A 70 -15.62 -3.67 47.12
N TYR A 71 -16.92 -3.46 46.91
CA TYR A 71 -17.90 -3.18 47.99
C TYR A 71 -18.00 -4.32 49.00
N ILE A 72 -17.94 -5.59 48.55
CA ILE A 72 -17.99 -6.77 49.41
C ILE A 72 -16.61 -7.18 49.97
N GLY A 73 -15.54 -6.38 49.75
CA GLY A 73 -14.20 -6.62 50.28
C GLY A 73 -13.23 -7.34 49.37
N HIS A 74 -13.64 -7.68 48.12
CA HIS A 74 -12.81 -8.38 47.13
C HIS A 74 -12.24 -7.39 46.08
N ALA A 75 -11.50 -6.38 46.53
CA ALA A 75 -10.95 -5.33 45.67
C ALA A 75 -9.91 -5.85 44.65
N GLU A 76 -9.17 -6.91 44.98
CA GLU A 76 -8.19 -7.56 44.10
C GLU A 76 -8.83 -8.21 42.86
N GLU A 77 -10.00 -8.83 43.01
CA GLU A 77 -10.75 -9.42 41.89
C GLU A 77 -11.27 -8.34 40.95
N GLY A 78 -11.82 -7.25 41.51
CA GLY A 78 -12.25 -6.08 40.76
C GLY A 78 -11.09 -5.38 40.03
N ALA A 79 -9.92 -5.28 40.68
CA ALA A 79 -8.72 -4.70 40.12
C ALA A 79 -8.19 -5.53 38.95
N LEU A 80 -8.17 -6.85 39.04
CA LEU A 80 -7.78 -7.75 37.97
C LEU A 80 -8.69 -7.59 36.74
N LEU A 81 -10.01 -7.57 36.98
CA LEU A 81 -11.01 -7.39 35.92
C LEU A 81 -10.77 -6.09 35.14
N LEU A 82 -10.60 -4.99 35.84
CA LEU A 82 -10.41 -3.68 35.20
C LEU A 82 -8.99 -3.52 34.60
N PHE A 83 -7.96 -4.13 35.19
CA PHE A 83 -6.63 -4.19 34.57
C PHE A 83 -6.68 -4.82 33.18
N LEU A 84 -7.32 -6.00 33.08
CA LEU A 84 -7.46 -6.71 31.80
C LEU A 84 -8.23 -5.89 30.77
N PHE A 85 -9.24 -5.16 31.22
CA PHE A 85 -9.99 -4.22 30.39
C PHE A 85 -9.11 -3.07 29.86
N VAL A 86 -8.39 -2.38 30.74
CA VAL A 86 -7.52 -1.24 30.36
C VAL A 86 -6.38 -1.72 29.44
N LEU A 87 -5.85 -2.91 29.69
CA LEU A 87 -4.81 -3.52 28.84
C LEU A 87 -5.32 -3.79 27.44
N SER A 88 -6.53 -4.38 27.32
CA SER A 88 -7.15 -4.64 26.02
C SER A 88 -7.35 -3.35 25.22
N GLY A 89 -7.93 -2.32 25.83
CA GLY A 89 -8.13 -1.02 25.19
C GLY A 89 -6.81 -0.34 24.80
N ALA A 90 -5.77 -0.47 25.64
CA ALA A 90 -4.45 0.08 25.34
C ALA A 90 -3.78 -0.60 24.12
N LEU A 91 -3.97 -1.91 23.95
CA LEU A 91 -3.47 -2.66 22.79
C LEU A 91 -4.23 -2.28 21.51
N GLU A 92 -5.54 -2.07 21.62
CA GLU A 92 -6.38 -1.60 20.51
C GLU A 92 -5.99 -0.19 20.07
N ASP A 93 -5.81 0.75 21.00
CA ASP A 93 -5.34 2.11 20.73
C ASP A 93 -3.97 2.12 20.03
N LEU A 94 -3.06 1.24 20.44
CA LEU A 94 -1.73 1.14 19.84
C LEU A 94 -1.81 0.70 18.37
N ALA A 95 -2.69 -0.24 18.07
CA ALA A 95 -2.95 -0.69 16.70
C ALA A 95 -3.55 0.44 15.84
N HIS A 96 -4.53 1.19 16.38
CA HIS A 96 -5.15 2.32 15.67
C HIS A 96 -4.22 3.51 15.47
N ALA A 97 -3.39 3.88 16.46
CA ALA A 97 -2.48 5.02 16.37
C ALA A 97 -1.40 4.84 15.29
N ARG A 98 -1.01 3.60 15.01
CA ARG A 98 -0.05 3.29 13.95
C ARG A 98 -0.65 3.54 12.56
N THR A 99 -1.93 3.25 12.39
CA THR A 99 -2.67 3.42 11.12
C THR A 99 -2.89 4.89 10.73
N GLN A 100 -3.10 5.76 11.72
CA GLN A 100 -3.43 7.17 11.47
C GLN A 100 -2.22 8.04 11.05
N ARG A 101 -1.00 7.67 11.46
CA ARG A 101 0.23 8.39 11.07
C ARG A 101 0.55 8.28 9.58
N GLU A 102 0.05 7.26 8.93
CA GLU A 102 0.35 6.96 7.52
C GLU A 102 -0.52 7.78 6.55
N ILE A 103 -1.72 8.22 6.94
CA ILE A 103 -2.61 9.03 6.08
C ILE A 103 -2.06 10.45 5.83
N THR A 104 -1.26 10.97 6.77
CA THR A 104 -0.67 12.32 6.68
C THR A 104 0.46 12.43 5.63
N ALA A 105 0.93 11.32 5.06
CA ALA A 105 2.03 11.35 4.11
C ALA A 105 1.59 11.72 2.67
N LEU A 106 0.36 11.36 2.23
CA LEU A 106 -0.18 11.73 0.90
C LEU A 106 -0.35 13.24 0.71
N SER A 107 -0.69 13.97 1.78
CA SER A 107 -0.76 15.43 1.70
C SER A 107 0.61 16.08 1.40
N LYS A 108 1.72 15.34 1.58
CA LYS A 108 3.08 15.79 1.26
C LYS A 108 3.46 15.64 -0.21
N LEU A 109 2.63 15.03 -1.05
CA LEU A 109 2.86 14.95 -2.49
C LEU A 109 2.64 16.30 -3.17
N LEU A 110 1.78 17.15 -2.63
CA LEU A 110 1.57 18.50 -3.13
C LEU A 110 2.59 19.45 -2.50
N PRO A 111 3.30 20.29 -3.28
CA PRO A 111 4.18 21.30 -2.73
C PRO A 111 3.37 22.35 -1.97
N SER A 112 3.96 22.91 -0.93
CA SER A 112 3.35 24.00 -0.14
C SER A 112 3.42 25.34 -0.84
N ASP A 113 4.41 25.53 -1.72
CA ASP A 113 4.67 26.77 -2.43
C ASP A 113 4.81 26.59 -3.93
N ALA A 114 4.58 27.65 -4.67
CA ALA A 114 4.66 27.70 -6.11
C ALA A 114 5.27 29.03 -6.58
N LEU A 115 6.00 29.02 -7.68
CA LEU A 115 6.49 30.22 -8.33
C LEU A 115 5.46 30.69 -9.37
N VAL A 116 4.70 31.74 -9.05
CA VAL A 116 3.59 32.24 -9.87
C VAL A 116 3.92 33.64 -10.42
N GLN A 117 3.45 33.92 -11.64
CA GLN A 117 3.60 35.24 -12.25
C GLN A 117 2.47 36.16 -11.78
N ARG A 118 2.83 37.25 -11.08
CA ARG A 118 1.92 38.32 -10.64
C ARG A 118 2.46 39.65 -11.14
N ASP A 119 1.67 40.43 -11.81
CA ASP A 119 2.04 41.75 -12.34
C ASP A 119 3.35 41.75 -13.17
N GLY A 120 3.58 40.68 -13.92
CA GLY A 120 4.79 40.48 -14.73
C GLY A 120 6.03 40.00 -14.00
N ALA A 121 6.02 39.91 -12.68
CA ALA A 121 7.12 39.38 -11.85
C ALA A 121 6.85 37.96 -11.34
N TRP A 122 7.90 37.16 -11.16
CA TRP A 122 7.82 35.83 -10.56
C TRP A 122 7.91 35.95 -9.04
N VAL A 123 6.87 35.54 -8.32
CA VAL A 123 6.79 35.58 -6.86
C VAL A 123 6.43 34.20 -6.30
N HIS A 124 6.99 33.90 -5.11
CA HIS A 124 6.58 32.71 -4.36
C HIS A 124 5.20 32.94 -3.74
N ALA A 125 4.30 32.01 -3.92
CA ALA A 125 2.96 32.02 -3.34
C ALA A 125 2.61 30.64 -2.80
N ASP A 126 1.69 30.57 -1.84
CA ASP A 126 1.15 29.31 -1.35
C ASP A 126 0.43 28.59 -2.49
N ALA A 127 0.75 27.31 -2.71
CA ALA A 127 0.14 26.51 -3.80
C ALA A 127 -1.39 26.42 -3.65
N THR A 128 -1.93 26.50 -2.44
CA THR A 128 -3.36 26.51 -2.18
C THR A 128 -4.07 27.80 -2.62
N SER A 129 -3.30 28.86 -2.88
CA SER A 129 -3.81 30.18 -3.35
C SER A 129 -3.88 30.28 -4.88
N LEU A 130 -3.39 29.27 -5.61
CA LEU A 130 -3.42 29.25 -7.07
C LEU A 130 -4.86 29.16 -7.58
N VAL A 131 -5.15 29.93 -8.62
CA VAL A 131 -6.44 29.94 -9.31
C VAL A 131 -6.26 29.58 -10.79
N VAL A 132 -7.36 29.15 -11.41
CA VAL A 132 -7.37 28.83 -12.84
C VAL A 132 -6.90 30.04 -13.65
N GLY A 133 -5.96 29.83 -14.56
CA GLY A 133 -5.36 30.88 -15.40
C GLY A 133 -4.07 31.47 -14.81
N ASP A 134 -3.65 31.12 -13.60
CA ASP A 134 -2.34 31.52 -13.07
C ASP A 134 -1.22 30.87 -13.89
N ARG A 135 -0.18 31.64 -14.17
CA ARG A 135 1.03 31.13 -14.85
C ARG A 135 2.06 30.75 -13.80
N VAL A 136 2.46 29.50 -13.79
CA VAL A 136 3.44 28.94 -12.84
C VAL A 136 4.70 28.52 -13.56
N LYS A 137 5.84 28.66 -12.87
CA LYS A 137 7.14 28.22 -13.35
C LYS A 137 7.61 27.04 -12.51
N ILE A 138 8.02 25.95 -13.18
CA ILE A 138 8.40 24.69 -12.54
C ILE A 138 9.83 24.39 -12.99
N ARG A 139 10.76 24.36 -12.02
CA ARG A 139 12.18 24.11 -12.27
C ARG A 139 12.46 22.62 -12.20
N ALA A 140 13.64 22.22 -12.70
CA ALA A 140 14.14 20.87 -12.54
C ALA A 140 14.17 20.47 -11.06
N GLY A 141 13.67 19.28 -10.74
CA GLY A 141 13.51 18.75 -9.38
C GLY A 141 12.29 19.27 -8.61
N GLU A 142 11.56 20.26 -9.13
CA GLU A 142 10.36 20.79 -8.46
C GLU A 142 9.11 19.98 -8.82
N ARG A 143 8.15 19.99 -7.90
CA ARG A 143 6.83 19.36 -8.09
C ARG A 143 5.84 20.34 -8.70
N VAL A 144 4.97 19.82 -9.55
CA VAL A 144 3.84 20.57 -10.12
C VAL A 144 2.86 20.94 -9.01
N PRO A 145 2.56 22.23 -8.79
CA PRO A 145 1.75 22.67 -7.65
C PRO A 145 0.24 22.47 -7.83
N ALA A 146 -0.23 22.40 -9.07
CA ALA A 146 -1.63 22.24 -9.43
C ALA A 146 -1.73 21.65 -10.84
N ASP A 147 -2.88 21.07 -11.22
CA ASP A 147 -3.04 20.60 -12.60
C ASP A 147 -2.90 21.78 -13.57
N ALA A 148 -2.00 21.66 -14.53
CA ALA A 148 -1.61 22.76 -15.40
C ALA A 148 -1.37 22.31 -16.84
N ARG A 149 -1.30 23.25 -17.78
CA ARG A 149 -0.93 22.99 -19.18
C ARG A 149 0.35 23.73 -19.53
N VAL A 150 1.30 23.03 -20.12
CA VAL A 150 2.58 23.62 -20.56
C VAL A 150 2.31 24.70 -21.61
N VAL A 151 2.90 25.89 -21.40
CA VAL A 151 2.81 27.03 -22.32
C VAL A 151 4.16 27.29 -22.97
N LEU A 152 5.24 27.09 -22.22
CA LEU A 152 6.60 27.36 -22.69
C LEU A 152 7.58 26.35 -22.08
N GLY A 153 8.51 25.86 -22.91
CA GLY A 153 9.53 24.89 -22.53
C GLY A 153 9.13 23.45 -22.88
N GLU A 154 10.12 22.60 -22.96
CA GLU A 154 10.00 21.14 -23.17
C GLU A 154 10.87 20.45 -22.15
N THR A 155 10.37 19.39 -21.48
CA THR A 155 11.11 18.66 -20.46
C THR A 155 10.51 17.27 -20.26
N SER A 156 11.12 16.46 -19.41
CA SER A 156 10.56 15.18 -18.98
C SER A 156 9.99 15.32 -17.57
N PHE A 157 8.83 14.73 -17.33
CA PHE A 157 8.20 14.67 -16.00
C PHE A 157 8.13 13.25 -15.49
N ASP A 158 8.66 13.05 -14.29
CA ASP A 158 8.40 11.84 -13.52
C ASP A 158 6.97 11.89 -12.98
N GLN A 159 6.12 11.05 -13.55
CA GLN A 159 4.72 10.90 -13.19
C GLN A 159 4.49 9.61 -12.38
N SER A 160 5.55 8.90 -12.01
CA SER A 160 5.46 7.61 -11.32
C SER A 160 4.59 7.64 -10.06
N ALA A 161 4.63 8.76 -9.32
CA ALA A 161 3.80 8.96 -8.13
C ALA A 161 2.30 9.07 -8.41
N ILE A 162 1.87 9.28 -9.66
CA ILE A 162 0.46 9.47 -10.03
C ILE A 162 0.01 8.41 -11.04
N THR A 163 0.84 8.12 -12.04
CA THR A 163 0.50 7.17 -13.12
C THR A 163 1.08 5.79 -12.90
N GLY A 164 2.01 5.60 -11.96
CA GLY A 164 2.76 4.37 -11.74
C GLY A 164 3.76 4.03 -12.86
N GLU A 165 3.81 4.86 -13.91
CA GLU A 165 4.74 4.66 -15.00
C GLU A 165 6.15 5.09 -14.59
N SER A 166 7.09 4.14 -14.55
CA SER A 166 8.49 4.41 -14.20
C SER A 166 9.25 5.24 -15.25
N MET A 167 8.68 5.35 -16.47
CA MET A 167 9.28 6.12 -17.56
C MET A 167 8.86 7.58 -17.46
N PRO A 168 9.78 8.54 -17.32
CA PRO A 168 9.47 9.95 -17.41
C PRO A 168 8.80 10.27 -18.75
N ARG A 169 7.66 10.97 -18.67
CA ARG A 169 6.93 11.39 -19.86
C ARG A 169 7.53 12.69 -20.38
N HIS A 170 7.92 12.70 -21.64
CA HIS A 170 8.31 13.93 -22.33
C HIS A 170 7.06 14.80 -22.57
N VAL A 171 7.14 16.08 -22.25
CA VAL A 171 6.05 17.06 -22.41
C VAL A 171 6.53 18.29 -23.16
N ALA A 172 5.64 18.83 -23.99
CA ALA A 172 5.83 19.98 -24.84
C ALA A 172 4.68 20.99 -24.64
N PRO A 173 4.77 22.21 -25.18
CA PRO A 173 3.69 23.19 -25.11
C PRO A 173 2.36 22.62 -25.62
N GLY A 174 1.32 22.73 -24.80
CA GLY A 174 -0.02 22.17 -25.03
C GLY A 174 -0.34 20.92 -24.20
N ASP A 175 0.66 20.21 -23.68
CA ASP A 175 0.47 19.03 -22.85
C ASP A 175 0.00 19.37 -21.44
N GLU A 176 -0.78 18.45 -20.85
CA GLU A 176 -1.25 18.58 -19.47
C GLU A 176 -0.27 17.96 -18.48
N LEU A 177 -0.06 18.68 -17.36
CA LEU A 177 0.71 18.28 -16.20
C LEU A 177 -0.22 18.00 -15.03
N PHE A 178 0.04 16.94 -14.30
CA PHE A 178 -0.72 16.61 -13.09
C PHE A 178 0.02 17.13 -11.84
N ALA A 179 -0.74 17.68 -10.90
CA ALA A 179 -0.22 18.13 -9.61
C ALA A 179 0.56 17.01 -8.93
N GLY A 180 1.71 17.33 -8.30
CA GLY A 180 2.55 16.37 -7.59
C GLY A 180 3.59 15.64 -8.45
N THR A 181 3.52 15.69 -9.80
CA THR A 181 4.56 15.16 -10.70
C THR A 181 5.85 15.98 -10.58
N ILE A 182 7.00 15.37 -10.83
CA ILE A 182 8.32 16.00 -10.66
C ILE A 182 8.91 16.32 -12.03
N ASN A 183 9.32 17.56 -12.20
CA ASN A 183 10.09 17.98 -13.38
C ASN A 183 11.51 17.40 -13.31
N ALA A 184 11.95 16.68 -14.34
CA ALA A 184 13.25 16.01 -14.33
C ALA A 184 14.40 16.90 -14.82
N ASP A 185 14.21 17.63 -15.93
CA ASP A 185 15.34 18.18 -16.69
C ASP A 185 15.35 19.72 -16.74
N ASP A 186 14.42 20.32 -17.48
CA ASP A 186 14.45 21.74 -17.81
C ASP A 186 13.28 22.53 -17.21
N VAL A 187 13.42 23.86 -17.17
CA VAL A 187 12.38 24.78 -16.66
C VAL A 187 11.23 24.87 -17.63
N VAL A 188 10.01 24.67 -17.15
CA VAL A 188 8.78 24.91 -17.93
C VAL A 188 7.89 25.96 -17.28
N GLU A 189 7.12 26.64 -18.12
CA GLU A 189 6.03 27.52 -17.68
C GLU A 189 4.70 26.90 -18.08
N ALA A 190 3.78 26.84 -17.14
CA ALA A 190 2.49 26.20 -17.33
C ALA A 190 1.36 27.09 -16.81
N LEU A 191 0.18 26.93 -17.40
CA LEU A 191 -1.06 27.62 -17.00
C LEU A 191 -1.89 26.69 -16.14
N VAL A 192 -2.27 27.12 -14.95
CA VAL A 192 -3.12 26.35 -14.03
C VAL A 192 -4.49 26.10 -14.63
N LEU A 193 -4.86 24.84 -14.75
CA LEU A 193 -6.16 24.38 -15.25
C LEU A 193 -7.17 24.16 -14.13
N ARG A 194 -6.68 23.66 -12.98
CA ARG A 194 -7.49 23.39 -11.78
C ARG A 194 -6.69 23.80 -10.55
N PRO A 195 -7.32 24.42 -9.54
CA PRO A 195 -6.63 24.77 -8.30
C PRO A 195 -6.17 23.50 -7.56
N ALA A 196 -5.18 23.62 -6.68
CA ALA A 196 -4.60 22.49 -5.96
C ALA A 196 -5.65 21.62 -5.23
N LYS A 197 -6.69 22.26 -4.68
CA LYS A 197 -7.81 21.59 -3.97
C LYS A 197 -8.72 20.75 -4.88
N GLU A 198 -8.72 21.01 -6.18
CA GLU A 198 -9.51 20.30 -7.18
C GLU A 198 -8.63 19.49 -8.13
N SER A 199 -7.34 19.36 -7.82
CA SER A 199 -6.39 18.62 -8.61
C SER A 199 -6.75 17.14 -8.70
N SER A 200 -6.22 16.46 -9.71
CA SER A 200 -6.43 15.03 -9.91
C SER A 200 -5.97 14.22 -8.68
N VAL A 201 -4.85 14.60 -8.07
CA VAL A 201 -4.36 13.98 -6.83
C VAL A 201 -5.30 14.20 -5.66
N GLN A 202 -5.83 15.43 -5.50
CA GLN A 202 -6.80 15.71 -4.42
C GLN A 202 -8.09 14.89 -4.57
N LYS A 203 -8.59 14.73 -5.80
CA LYS A 203 -9.76 13.88 -6.06
C LYS A 203 -9.51 12.41 -5.73
N ILE A 204 -8.30 11.90 -6.03
CA ILE A 204 -7.90 10.54 -5.63
C ILE A 204 -7.90 10.42 -4.09
N LEU A 205 -7.33 11.40 -3.40
CA LEU A 205 -7.34 11.47 -1.93
C LEU A 205 -8.77 11.47 -1.36
N ASP A 206 -9.63 12.30 -1.90
CA ASP A 206 -11.02 12.41 -1.46
C ASP A 206 -11.79 11.11 -1.72
N MET A 207 -11.60 10.47 -2.87
CA MET A 207 -12.18 9.14 -3.16
C MET A 207 -11.73 8.08 -2.16
N VAL A 208 -10.44 8.07 -1.80
CA VAL A 208 -9.89 7.14 -0.79
C VAL A 208 -10.50 7.39 0.59
N ILE A 209 -10.62 8.66 1.00
CA ILE A 209 -11.23 9.04 2.28
C ILE A 209 -12.70 8.61 2.33
N HIS A 210 -13.50 8.95 1.33
CA HIS A 210 -14.93 8.60 1.27
C HIS A 210 -15.18 7.10 1.15
N ALA A 211 -14.37 6.37 0.37
CA ALA A 211 -14.48 4.92 0.30
C ALA A 211 -14.19 4.23 1.64
N ARG A 212 -13.34 4.84 2.49
CA ARG A 212 -13.08 4.35 3.86
C ARG A 212 -14.20 4.69 4.84
N GLU A 213 -14.79 5.88 4.75
CA GLU A 213 -15.92 6.27 5.61
C GLU A 213 -17.14 5.36 5.43
N GLY A 214 -17.47 4.99 4.19
CA GLY A 214 -18.55 4.04 3.91
C GLY A 214 -18.35 2.62 4.44
N ARG A 215 -17.15 2.26 4.91
CA ARG A 215 -16.83 0.93 5.45
C ARG A 215 -16.79 0.85 6.97
N GLN A 216 -16.87 1.94 7.69
CA GLN A 216 -16.98 1.94 9.16
C GLN A 216 -18.31 1.34 9.65
N GLU A 217 -19.26 1.05 8.77
CA GLU A 217 -20.56 0.43 9.10
C GLU A 217 -20.54 -1.09 9.27
N VAL A 218 -19.44 -1.78 9.01
CA VAL A 218 -19.33 -3.20 9.36
C VAL A 218 -19.08 -3.30 10.87
N GLN A 219 -20.16 -3.13 11.63
CA GLN A 219 -20.18 -3.40 13.06
C GLN A 219 -19.67 -4.81 13.31
N ARG A 220 -18.61 -4.91 14.10
CA ARG A 220 -18.06 -6.19 14.56
C ARG A 220 -19.19 -7.05 15.10
N THR A 221 -19.24 -8.30 14.72
CA THR A 221 -20.26 -9.25 15.23
C THR A 221 -20.27 -9.27 16.76
N ILE A 222 -19.09 -9.07 17.37
CA ILE A 222 -18.90 -8.93 18.82
C ILE A 222 -19.68 -7.74 19.36
N ASP A 223 -19.66 -6.58 18.70
CA ASP A 223 -20.35 -5.37 19.16
C ASP A 223 -21.87 -5.55 19.12
N ARG A 224 -22.39 -6.29 18.12
CA ARG A 224 -23.83 -6.63 18.05
C ARG A 224 -24.27 -7.60 19.14
N LEU A 225 -23.43 -8.56 19.51
CA LEU A 225 -23.72 -9.54 20.53
C LEU A 225 -23.42 -9.03 21.94
N SER A 226 -22.60 -8.02 22.08
CA SER A 226 -22.14 -7.46 23.35
C SER A 226 -23.32 -6.99 24.23
N GLN A 227 -24.22 -6.19 23.67
CA GLN A 227 -25.33 -5.63 24.41
C GLN A 227 -26.33 -6.69 24.89
N PRO A 228 -26.88 -7.59 24.04
CA PRO A 228 -27.80 -8.63 24.51
C PRO A 228 -27.15 -9.62 25.48
N TYR A 229 -25.86 -9.92 25.29
CA TYR A 229 -25.07 -10.76 26.18
C TYR A 229 -24.93 -10.12 27.56
N SER A 230 -24.49 -8.85 27.63
CA SER A 230 -24.31 -8.13 28.90
C SER A 230 -25.61 -7.98 29.68
N LEU A 231 -26.73 -7.69 29.00
CA LEU A 231 -28.04 -7.65 29.59
C LEU A 231 -28.51 -9.04 30.10
N GLY A 232 -28.18 -10.09 29.33
CA GLY A 232 -28.49 -11.48 29.74
C GLY A 232 -27.72 -11.88 31.00
N VAL A 233 -26.42 -11.63 31.05
CA VAL A 233 -25.59 -11.93 32.25
C VAL A 233 -26.06 -11.14 33.44
N MET A 234 -26.38 -9.85 33.28
CA MET A 234 -26.92 -9.02 34.36
C MET A 234 -28.26 -9.57 34.87
N ALA A 235 -29.19 -9.90 33.99
CA ALA A 235 -30.49 -10.42 34.35
C ALA A 235 -30.37 -11.76 35.10
N VAL A 236 -29.50 -12.66 34.64
CA VAL A 236 -29.25 -13.95 35.30
C VAL A 236 -28.60 -13.74 36.68
N SER A 237 -27.64 -12.81 36.80
CA SER A 237 -27.02 -12.51 38.10
C SER A 237 -28.02 -11.94 39.10
N ILE A 238 -28.90 -11.03 38.66
CA ILE A 238 -30.01 -10.53 39.50
C ILE A 238 -30.97 -11.66 39.88
N ALA A 239 -31.35 -12.52 38.96
CA ALA A 239 -32.21 -13.64 39.24
C ALA A 239 -31.58 -14.60 40.27
N VAL A 240 -30.30 -14.91 40.13
CA VAL A 240 -29.56 -15.74 41.11
C VAL A 240 -29.54 -15.05 42.48
N PHE A 241 -29.25 -13.75 42.56
CA PHE A 241 -29.33 -13.01 43.81
C PHE A 241 -30.70 -13.15 44.49
N LEU A 242 -31.78 -12.93 43.73
CA LEU A 242 -33.16 -12.99 44.27
C LEU A 242 -33.55 -14.41 44.70
N VAL A 243 -33.19 -15.44 43.93
CA VAL A 243 -33.44 -16.83 44.28
C VAL A 243 -32.71 -17.22 45.57
N TRP A 244 -31.43 -16.91 45.71
CA TRP A 244 -30.63 -17.21 46.90
C TRP A 244 -31.18 -16.48 48.12
N TRP A 245 -31.49 -15.17 47.96
CA TRP A 245 -31.97 -14.35 49.05
C TRP A 245 -33.39 -14.66 49.48
N LEU A 246 -34.33 -14.74 48.50
CA LEU A 246 -35.76 -14.81 48.82
C LEU A 246 -36.28 -16.26 48.94
N LEU A 247 -35.76 -17.20 48.12
CA LEU A 247 -36.25 -18.57 48.09
C LEU A 247 -35.42 -19.50 48.97
N LEU A 248 -34.08 -19.34 48.98
CA LEU A 248 -33.20 -20.19 49.78
C LEU A 248 -32.86 -19.61 51.14
N GLY A 249 -33.30 -18.38 51.46
CA GLY A 249 -33.11 -17.75 52.75
C GLY A 249 -31.62 -17.39 53.07
N VAL A 250 -30.76 -17.36 52.08
CA VAL A 250 -29.34 -16.99 52.26
C VAL A 250 -29.26 -15.48 52.57
N PRO A 251 -28.49 -15.03 53.58
CA PRO A 251 -28.33 -13.62 53.88
C PRO A 251 -27.85 -12.82 52.64
N ALA A 252 -28.39 -11.63 52.44
CA ALA A 252 -28.03 -10.77 51.32
C ALA A 252 -26.51 -10.47 51.30
N VAL A 253 -25.94 -10.16 52.46
CA VAL A 253 -24.49 -9.96 52.68
C VAL A 253 -23.98 -11.12 53.54
N GLY A 254 -22.89 -11.74 53.14
CA GLY A 254 -22.29 -12.87 53.85
C GLY A 254 -21.54 -12.43 55.12
N THR A 255 -21.12 -13.44 55.88
CA THR A 255 -20.23 -13.33 57.03
C THR A 255 -18.81 -13.77 56.60
N GLU A 256 -17.83 -13.64 57.48
CA GLU A 256 -16.43 -14.13 57.21
C GLU A 256 -16.39 -15.64 56.93
N THR A 257 -17.38 -16.41 57.34
CA THR A 257 -17.44 -17.89 57.24
C THR A 257 -18.42 -18.40 56.17
N GLU A 258 -19.39 -17.61 55.77
CA GLU A 258 -20.43 -18.03 54.80
C GLU A 258 -20.64 -16.96 53.73
N PRO A 259 -20.56 -17.33 52.43
CA PRO A 259 -20.78 -16.39 51.34
C PRO A 259 -22.26 -15.99 51.27
N GLY A 260 -22.52 -14.70 51.13
CA GLY A 260 -23.90 -14.17 50.97
C GLY A 260 -24.42 -14.33 49.53
N ALA A 261 -25.73 -14.14 49.36
CA ALA A 261 -26.40 -14.18 48.07
C ALA A 261 -25.78 -13.17 47.07
N LEU A 262 -25.37 -12.01 47.57
CA LEU A 262 -24.71 -10.97 46.76
C LEU A 262 -23.35 -11.44 46.25
N TYR A 263 -22.55 -12.14 47.06
CA TYR A 263 -21.27 -12.71 46.63
C TYR A 263 -21.46 -13.71 45.48
N THR A 264 -22.43 -14.61 45.58
CA THR A 264 -22.72 -15.59 44.54
C THR A 264 -23.14 -14.90 43.21
N ALA A 265 -23.96 -13.86 43.31
CA ALA A 265 -24.41 -13.10 42.13
C ALA A 265 -23.28 -12.32 41.47
N ILE A 266 -22.39 -11.70 42.28
CA ILE A 266 -21.20 -10.97 41.77
C ILE A 266 -20.20 -11.95 41.15
N THR A 267 -19.96 -13.10 41.79
CA THR A 267 -19.12 -14.15 41.24
C THR A 267 -19.62 -14.60 39.87
N LEU A 268 -20.95 -14.81 39.74
CA LEU A 268 -21.56 -15.15 38.45
C LEU A 268 -21.34 -14.01 37.41
N LEU A 269 -21.51 -12.75 37.82
CA LEU A 269 -21.34 -11.60 36.96
C LEU A 269 -19.88 -11.46 36.49
N ILE A 270 -18.91 -11.70 37.38
CA ILE A 270 -17.44 -11.70 37.06
C ILE A 270 -17.11 -12.87 36.14
N VAL A 271 -17.53 -14.09 36.46
CA VAL A 271 -17.28 -15.31 35.66
C VAL A 271 -18.01 -15.23 34.31
N GLY A 272 -19.21 -14.66 34.27
CA GLY A 272 -19.94 -14.40 33.05
C GLY A 272 -19.40 -13.26 32.21
N SER A 273 -18.43 -12.49 32.71
CA SER A 273 -17.77 -11.45 31.90
C SER A 273 -16.86 -12.09 30.83
N PRO A 274 -16.97 -11.70 29.56
CA PRO A 274 -16.23 -12.33 28.46
C PRO A 274 -14.78 -11.81 28.36
N CYS A 275 -14.08 -11.63 29.49
CA CYS A 275 -12.73 -11.07 29.55
C CYS A 275 -11.74 -11.87 28.70
N ALA A 276 -11.88 -13.21 28.70
CA ALA A 276 -11.03 -14.08 27.86
C ALA A 276 -11.23 -13.82 26.37
N LEU A 277 -12.46 -13.53 25.93
CA LEU A 277 -12.78 -13.19 24.55
C LEU A 277 -12.17 -11.83 24.15
N ILE A 278 -12.26 -10.84 25.06
CA ILE A 278 -11.69 -9.50 24.85
C ILE A 278 -10.18 -9.55 24.66
N ILE A 279 -9.46 -10.42 25.40
CA ILE A 279 -8.00 -10.56 25.32
C ILE A 279 -7.57 -11.47 24.17
N SER A 280 -8.29 -12.56 23.91
CA SER A 280 -7.89 -13.59 22.95
C SER A 280 -7.86 -13.04 21.52
N THR A 281 -8.85 -12.24 21.13
CA THR A 281 -8.94 -11.69 19.77
C THR A 281 -7.78 -10.76 19.43
N PRO A 282 -7.45 -9.71 20.21
CA PRO A 282 -6.28 -8.88 19.94
C PRO A 282 -4.97 -9.66 19.97
N THR A 283 -4.82 -10.61 20.92
CA THR A 283 -3.59 -11.40 21.05
C THR A 283 -3.34 -12.30 19.84
N ALA A 284 -4.37 -13.00 19.37
CA ALA A 284 -4.29 -13.83 18.16
C ALA A 284 -3.96 -12.98 16.93
N THR A 285 -4.65 -11.86 16.77
CA THR A 285 -4.45 -10.92 15.66
C THR A 285 -3.04 -10.33 15.67
N LEU A 286 -2.56 -9.86 16.82
CA LEU A 286 -1.19 -9.31 16.96
C LEU A 286 -0.12 -10.36 16.65
N SER A 287 -0.33 -11.62 17.10
CA SER A 287 0.57 -12.73 16.79
C SER A 287 0.60 -13.03 15.28
N GLY A 288 -0.56 -13.02 14.62
CA GLY A 288 -0.70 -13.16 13.17
C GLY A 288 0.02 -12.06 12.41
N ILE A 289 -0.21 -10.79 12.79
CA ILE A 289 0.44 -9.63 12.19
C ILE A 289 1.97 -9.69 12.39
N ALA A 290 2.43 -10.02 13.60
CA ALA A 290 3.85 -10.14 13.90
C ALA A 290 4.53 -11.26 13.09
N ARG A 291 3.85 -12.37 12.86
CA ARG A 291 4.34 -13.47 12.01
C ARG A 291 4.41 -13.08 10.54
N ALA A 292 3.38 -12.40 10.04
CA ALA A 292 3.31 -11.89 8.67
C ALA A 292 4.40 -10.82 8.40
N ALA A 293 4.61 -9.90 9.35
CA ALA A 293 5.62 -8.86 9.24
C ALA A 293 7.05 -9.43 9.10
N ARG A 294 7.35 -10.57 9.75
CA ARG A 294 8.63 -11.28 9.57
C ARG A 294 8.80 -11.87 8.16
N GLY A 295 7.69 -12.11 7.46
CA GLY A 295 7.66 -12.54 6.06
C GLY A 295 7.57 -11.37 5.07
N GLY A 296 7.74 -10.11 5.51
CA GLY A 296 7.64 -8.95 4.64
C GLY A 296 6.21 -8.52 4.30
N VAL A 297 5.19 -9.05 5.02
CA VAL A 297 3.78 -8.69 4.82
C VAL A 297 3.32 -7.81 5.98
N LEU A 298 3.03 -6.55 5.71
CA LEU A 298 2.59 -5.58 6.72
C LEU A 298 1.08 -5.37 6.66
N PHE A 299 0.39 -5.62 7.75
CA PHE A 299 -1.04 -5.34 7.90
C PHE A 299 -1.25 -4.00 8.63
N LYS A 300 -2.16 -3.16 8.16
CA LYS A 300 -2.52 -1.92 8.85
C LYS A 300 -3.33 -2.14 10.11
N SER A 301 -4.14 -3.19 10.14
CA SER A 301 -4.97 -3.53 11.30
C SER A 301 -5.28 -5.03 11.35
N GLY A 302 -5.78 -5.50 12.49
CA GLY A 302 -6.23 -6.88 12.64
C GLY A 302 -7.46 -7.21 11.79
N ASP A 303 -8.30 -6.22 11.56
CA ASP A 303 -9.48 -6.34 10.71
C ASP A 303 -9.09 -6.67 9.24
N CYS A 304 -7.99 -6.09 8.76
CA CYS A 304 -7.47 -6.40 7.42
C CYS A 304 -7.06 -7.87 7.29
N LEU A 305 -6.49 -8.46 8.35
CA LEU A 305 -6.12 -9.87 8.37
C LEU A 305 -7.35 -10.78 8.27
N GLU A 306 -8.42 -10.47 9.02
CA GLU A 306 -9.67 -11.23 8.96
C GLU A 306 -10.37 -11.09 7.60
N ARG A 307 -10.40 -9.87 7.02
CA ARG A 307 -10.97 -9.63 5.70
C ARG A 307 -10.20 -10.36 4.61
N LEU A 308 -8.86 -10.38 4.69
CA LEU A 308 -8.03 -11.13 3.75
C LEU A 308 -8.32 -12.63 3.83
N ALA A 309 -8.50 -13.18 5.03
CA ALA A 309 -8.86 -14.59 5.22
C ALA A 309 -10.23 -14.96 4.61
N ARG A 310 -11.10 -13.97 4.41
CA ARG A 310 -12.44 -14.15 3.80
C ARG A 310 -12.47 -13.77 2.32
N THR A 311 -11.32 -13.56 1.69
CA THR A 311 -11.24 -13.23 0.27
C THR A 311 -11.73 -14.39 -0.58
N GLY A 312 -12.64 -14.12 -1.51
CA GLY A 312 -13.20 -15.10 -2.44
C GLY A 312 -12.81 -14.87 -3.89
N ALA A 313 -12.34 -13.66 -4.24
CA ALA A 313 -11.82 -13.33 -5.57
C ALA A 313 -10.69 -12.30 -5.45
N MET A 314 -9.83 -12.24 -6.47
CA MET A 314 -8.70 -11.32 -6.49
C MET A 314 -8.61 -10.58 -7.81
N CYS A 315 -8.46 -9.26 -7.74
CA CYS A 315 -8.14 -8.41 -8.88
C CYS A 315 -6.68 -7.97 -8.77
N LEU A 316 -5.91 -8.15 -9.83
CA LEU A 316 -4.48 -7.87 -9.88
C LEU A 316 -4.22 -6.77 -10.91
N ASP A 317 -3.46 -5.73 -10.56
CA ASP A 317 -2.86 -4.88 -11.56
C ASP A 317 -1.70 -5.60 -12.25
N LYS A 318 -1.33 -5.15 -13.45
CA LYS A 318 -0.18 -5.69 -14.17
C LYS A 318 1.12 -5.00 -13.75
N THR A 319 1.19 -3.69 -13.98
CA THR A 319 2.43 -2.91 -13.90
C THR A 319 2.83 -2.65 -12.44
N GLY A 320 4.07 -2.98 -12.07
CA GLY A 320 4.52 -2.84 -10.69
C GLY A 320 3.95 -3.89 -9.71
N THR A 321 2.97 -4.68 -10.15
CA THR A 321 2.30 -5.74 -9.36
C THR A 321 2.72 -7.13 -9.85
N LEU A 322 2.21 -7.59 -10.96
CA LEU A 322 2.64 -8.85 -11.59
C LEU A 322 4.02 -8.72 -12.24
N THR A 323 4.38 -7.52 -12.63
CA THR A 323 5.68 -7.17 -13.21
C THR A 323 6.45 -6.26 -12.25
N PHE A 324 7.73 -6.03 -12.54
CA PHE A 324 8.56 -5.12 -11.75
C PHE A 324 8.19 -3.63 -11.94
N GLY A 325 7.40 -3.27 -12.97
CA GLY A 325 7.06 -1.90 -13.30
C GLY A 325 8.23 -1.08 -13.84
N ARG A 326 9.31 -1.76 -14.24
CA ARG A 326 10.49 -1.16 -14.84
C ARG A 326 10.98 -1.98 -16.03
N PRO A 327 11.48 -1.33 -17.09
CA PRO A 327 12.07 -2.04 -18.21
C PRO A 327 13.29 -2.83 -17.74
N MET A 328 13.42 -4.06 -18.21
CA MET A 328 14.58 -4.91 -18.03
C MET A 328 15.08 -5.37 -19.40
N LEU A 329 16.38 -5.52 -19.58
CA LEU A 329 16.97 -6.01 -20.81
C LEU A 329 16.48 -7.46 -21.06
N GLU A 330 15.72 -7.65 -22.14
CA GLU A 330 15.24 -8.97 -22.55
C GLU A 330 16.22 -9.60 -23.52
N GLN A 331 16.53 -8.90 -24.61
CA GLN A 331 17.43 -9.39 -25.64
C GLN A 331 18.11 -8.25 -26.41
N VAL A 332 19.22 -8.57 -27.03
CA VAL A 332 19.90 -7.72 -28.02
C VAL A 332 19.81 -8.42 -29.36
N VAL A 333 19.13 -7.82 -30.33
CA VAL A 333 18.87 -8.38 -31.66
C VAL A 333 19.77 -7.71 -32.67
N PRO A 334 20.81 -8.39 -33.19
CA PRO A 334 21.62 -7.86 -34.27
C PRO A 334 20.78 -7.55 -35.51
N VAL A 335 21.06 -6.45 -36.16
CA VAL A 335 20.40 -6.06 -37.42
C VAL A 335 21.04 -6.76 -38.63
N ASP A 336 22.19 -7.40 -38.45
CA ASP A 336 22.98 -8.00 -39.48
C ASP A 336 22.54 -9.45 -39.77
N HIS A 337 22.07 -9.72 -41.00
CA HIS A 337 21.90 -11.06 -41.54
C HIS A 337 23.16 -11.41 -42.32
N VAL A 338 24.09 -12.13 -41.72
CA VAL A 338 25.08 -12.94 -42.49
C VAL A 338 25.26 -14.27 -41.77
N ASP A 339 25.21 -15.35 -42.51
CA ASP A 339 25.25 -16.75 -42.09
C ASP A 339 26.59 -17.24 -41.51
N HIS A 340 27.19 -16.53 -40.52
CA HIS A 340 28.44 -16.96 -39.88
C HIS A 340 28.42 -16.84 -38.36
N VAL A 341 29.14 -17.73 -37.72
CA VAL A 341 29.17 -18.09 -36.29
C VAL A 341 29.62 -16.95 -35.31
N ASP A 342 30.02 -15.79 -35.80
CA ASP A 342 30.62 -14.70 -35.01
C ASP A 342 29.58 -13.69 -34.44
N HIS A 343 28.30 -14.00 -34.44
CA HIS A 343 27.21 -13.03 -34.16
C HIS A 343 27.02 -12.66 -32.69
N VAL A 344 27.42 -13.53 -31.76
CA VAL A 344 27.23 -13.29 -30.32
C VAL A 344 28.16 -12.19 -29.84
N ASP A 345 29.42 -12.19 -30.31
CA ASP A 345 30.46 -11.21 -29.91
C ASP A 345 30.09 -9.78 -30.33
N HIS A 346 29.41 -9.61 -31.48
CA HIS A 346 29.02 -8.28 -31.96
C HIS A 346 27.83 -7.66 -31.22
N ALA A 347 26.89 -8.49 -30.74
CA ALA A 347 25.76 -8.02 -29.95
C ALA A 347 26.22 -7.54 -28.56
N ASP A 348 27.18 -8.27 -27.98
CA ASP A 348 27.75 -7.95 -26.68
C ASP A 348 28.65 -6.71 -26.73
N ASP A 349 29.42 -6.53 -27.82
CA ASP A 349 30.19 -5.29 -28.08
C ASP A 349 29.25 -4.07 -28.16
N LEU A 350 28.17 -4.16 -28.91
CA LEU A 350 27.19 -3.06 -29.02
C LEU A 350 26.44 -2.80 -27.71
N LEU A 351 26.18 -3.83 -26.90
CA LEU A 351 25.63 -3.66 -25.58
C LEU A 351 26.64 -2.97 -24.63
N ALA A 352 27.95 -3.31 -24.74
CA ALA A 352 29.01 -2.62 -24.00
C ALA A 352 29.08 -1.13 -24.36
N VAL A 353 28.98 -0.80 -25.65
CA VAL A 353 28.92 0.57 -26.15
C VAL A 353 27.69 1.31 -25.63
N ALA A 354 26.51 0.69 -25.69
CA ALA A 354 25.27 1.26 -25.17
C ALA A 354 25.36 1.53 -23.66
N ALA A 355 25.91 0.58 -22.89
CA ALA A 355 26.12 0.75 -21.45
C ALA A 355 27.08 1.90 -21.12
N ALA A 356 28.11 2.12 -21.96
CA ALA A 356 29.04 3.23 -21.80
C ALA A 356 28.38 4.58 -22.12
N LEU A 357 27.62 4.68 -23.22
CA LEU A 357 26.89 5.90 -23.58
C LEU A 357 25.88 6.31 -22.47
N GLU A 358 25.26 5.35 -21.80
CA GLU A 358 24.27 5.57 -20.76
C GLU A 358 24.85 5.59 -19.32
N ALA A 359 26.19 5.69 -19.18
CA ALA A 359 26.86 5.55 -17.88
C ALA A 359 26.36 6.54 -16.82
N ASP A 360 26.16 7.80 -17.21
CA ASP A 360 25.77 8.88 -16.31
C ASP A 360 24.24 9.17 -16.32
N SER A 361 23.47 8.44 -17.12
CA SER A 361 22.03 8.64 -17.26
C SER A 361 21.25 7.92 -16.16
N THR A 362 20.29 8.62 -15.56
CA THR A 362 19.33 8.06 -14.60
C THR A 362 18.02 7.56 -15.25
N HIS A 363 17.92 7.67 -16.57
CA HIS A 363 16.73 7.26 -17.30
C HIS A 363 16.48 5.74 -17.15
N PRO A 364 15.23 5.26 -16.99
CA PRO A 364 14.93 3.83 -16.81
C PRO A 364 15.50 2.92 -17.90
N ILE A 365 15.53 3.37 -19.15
CA ILE A 365 16.18 2.66 -20.27
C ILE A 365 17.69 2.51 -20.02
N ALA A 366 18.35 3.56 -19.58
CA ALA A 366 19.78 3.57 -19.27
C ALA A 366 20.12 2.58 -18.15
N VAL A 367 19.32 2.59 -17.09
CA VAL A 367 19.45 1.65 -15.98
C VAL A 367 19.29 0.22 -16.48
N ALA A 368 18.26 -0.05 -17.29
CA ALA A 368 18.00 -1.38 -17.85
C ALA A 368 19.15 -1.89 -18.71
N ILE A 369 19.74 -1.02 -19.53
CA ILE A 369 20.90 -1.36 -20.38
C ILE A 369 22.12 -1.68 -19.52
N ARG A 370 22.44 -0.84 -18.54
CA ARG A 370 23.60 -1.06 -17.65
C ARG A 370 23.45 -2.30 -16.79
N GLU A 371 22.29 -2.47 -16.14
CA GLU A 371 22.01 -3.67 -15.33
C GLU A 371 22.02 -4.94 -16.18
N GLY A 372 21.45 -4.87 -17.40
CA GLY A 372 21.44 -5.99 -18.34
C GLY A 372 22.84 -6.36 -18.86
N ALA A 373 23.71 -5.38 -19.11
CA ALA A 373 25.10 -5.61 -19.47
C ALA A 373 25.88 -6.23 -18.30
N LEU A 374 25.72 -5.69 -17.09
CA LEU A 374 26.36 -6.20 -15.88
C LEU A 374 25.94 -7.65 -15.57
N ALA A 375 24.65 -7.97 -15.69
CA ALA A 375 24.12 -9.33 -15.47
C ALA A 375 24.71 -10.37 -16.46
N ARG A 376 25.12 -9.92 -17.65
CA ARG A 376 25.80 -10.75 -18.66
C ARG A 376 27.33 -10.75 -18.50
N GLY A 377 27.88 -10.04 -17.51
CA GLY A 377 29.32 -9.92 -17.29
C GLY A 377 30.02 -9.02 -18.31
N ILE A 378 29.27 -8.15 -19.02
CA ILE A 378 29.78 -7.26 -20.05
C ILE A 378 30.15 -5.93 -19.40
N ALA A 379 31.46 -5.55 -19.50
CA ALA A 379 31.95 -4.27 -19.04
C ALA A 379 31.64 -3.16 -20.07
N PRO A 380 31.35 -1.91 -19.63
CA PRO A 380 31.19 -0.79 -20.54
C PRO A 380 32.43 -0.56 -21.45
N ALA A 381 32.17 -0.32 -22.73
CA ALA A 381 33.23 -0.05 -23.70
C ALA A 381 33.87 1.34 -23.47
N PRO A 382 35.15 1.57 -23.89
CA PRO A 382 35.76 2.90 -23.84
C PRO A 382 35.20 3.78 -24.97
N VAL A 383 34.16 4.56 -24.66
CA VAL A 383 33.54 5.54 -25.57
C VAL A 383 33.97 6.94 -25.18
N ALA A 384 34.43 7.71 -26.16
CA ALA A 384 34.85 9.12 -26.01
C ALA A 384 33.81 10.06 -26.63
N ASP A 385 33.91 11.36 -26.32
CA ASP A 385 33.12 12.46 -26.90
C ASP A 385 31.60 12.22 -26.81
N ILE A 386 31.16 11.76 -25.64
CA ILE A 386 29.72 11.45 -25.43
C ILE A 386 28.92 12.75 -25.46
N GLY A 387 28.00 12.85 -26.43
CA GLY A 387 27.07 13.95 -26.61
C GLY A 387 25.64 13.50 -26.46
N HIS A 388 24.80 14.35 -25.86
CA HIS A 388 23.35 14.10 -25.69
C HIS A 388 22.54 14.99 -26.64
N THR A 389 21.69 14.41 -27.45
CA THR A 389 20.71 15.13 -28.26
C THR A 389 19.33 14.91 -27.64
N VAL A 390 18.77 15.95 -27.03
CA VAL A 390 17.51 15.91 -26.30
C VAL A 390 16.41 15.25 -27.14
N ALA A 391 15.68 14.33 -26.52
CA ALA A 391 14.58 13.54 -27.08
C ALA A 391 14.94 12.69 -28.32
N LYS A 392 16.21 12.53 -28.66
CA LYS A 392 16.64 11.72 -29.81
C LYS A 392 17.56 10.57 -29.41
N GLY A 393 18.56 10.82 -28.55
CA GLY A 393 19.51 9.81 -28.13
C GLY A 393 20.90 10.36 -27.80
N LEU A 394 21.84 9.44 -27.67
CA LEU A 394 23.25 9.67 -27.34
C LEU A 394 24.16 9.34 -28.52
N GLU A 395 25.24 10.09 -28.68
CA GLU A 395 26.28 9.83 -29.67
C GLU A 395 27.66 9.90 -29.05
N GLY A 396 28.64 9.29 -29.69
CA GLY A 396 30.03 9.30 -29.23
C GLY A 396 30.94 8.65 -30.23
N THR A 397 32.19 8.42 -29.80
CA THR A 397 33.26 7.79 -30.60
C THR A 397 33.77 6.55 -29.88
N TRP A 398 33.72 5.38 -30.53
CA TRP A 398 34.25 4.11 -30.04
C TRP A 398 35.25 3.52 -31.01
N SER A 399 36.52 3.38 -30.60
CA SER A 399 37.58 2.83 -31.42
C SER A 399 37.68 3.48 -32.81
N GLY A 400 37.48 4.82 -32.91
CA GLY A 400 37.47 5.57 -34.16
C GLY A 400 36.19 5.41 -35.01
N HIS A 401 35.10 4.84 -34.41
CA HIS A 401 33.82 4.65 -35.07
C HIS A 401 32.80 5.61 -34.46
N ALA A 402 32.04 6.30 -35.29
CA ALA A 402 30.89 7.05 -34.82
C ALA A 402 29.81 6.09 -34.27
N VAL A 403 29.35 6.31 -33.05
CA VAL A 403 28.32 5.50 -32.41
C VAL A 403 27.11 6.35 -32.03
N ARG A 404 25.92 5.77 -32.18
CA ARG A 404 24.65 6.39 -31.75
C ARG A 404 23.75 5.37 -31.08
N LEU A 405 23.08 5.83 -30.02
CA LEU A 405 22.05 5.07 -29.29
C LEU A 405 20.79 5.92 -29.19
N GLY A 406 19.64 5.38 -29.54
CA GLY A 406 18.37 6.11 -29.40
C GLY A 406 17.28 5.69 -30.38
N SER A 407 16.43 6.66 -30.80
CA SER A 407 15.34 6.42 -31.73
C SER A 407 15.83 6.02 -33.12
N PHE A 408 15.00 5.27 -33.85
CA PHE A 408 15.35 4.84 -35.23
C PHE A 408 15.83 6.01 -36.09
N ARG A 409 15.08 7.12 -36.10
CA ARG A 409 15.40 8.31 -36.91
C ARG A 409 16.75 8.92 -36.57
N PHE A 410 17.18 8.85 -35.32
CA PHE A 410 18.47 9.38 -34.87
C PHE A 410 19.64 8.48 -35.29
N VAL A 411 19.43 7.17 -35.26
CA VAL A 411 20.45 6.15 -35.56
C VAL A 411 20.51 5.81 -37.06
N GLU A 412 19.41 6.02 -37.79
CA GLU A 412 19.24 5.68 -39.21
C GLU A 412 20.43 6.06 -40.12
N PRO A 413 21.12 7.25 -39.96
CA PRO A 413 22.28 7.60 -40.78
C PRO A 413 23.44 6.62 -40.65
N LEU A 414 23.56 5.91 -39.53
CA LEU A 414 24.60 4.91 -39.28
C LEU A 414 24.19 3.49 -39.73
N ILE A 415 22.93 3.29 -40.15
CA ILE A 415 22.45 2.01 -40.64
C ILE A 415 22.58 1.95 -42.16
N PRO A 416 23.17 0.89 -42.75
CA PRO A 416 23.26 0.73 -44.20
C PRO A 416 21.87 0.81 -44.84
N ALA A 417 21.78 1.50 -46.01
CA ALA A 417 20.51 1.78 -46.68
C ALA A 417 19.67 0.51 -46.93
N GLU A 418 20.36 -0.59 -47.30
CA GLU A 418 19.72 -1.89 -47.60
C GLU A 418 19.04 -2.51 -46.39
N ARG A 419 19.41 -2.12 -45.17
CA ARG A 419 18.91 -2.70 -43.91
C ARG A 419 17.87 -1.83 -43.19
N ARG A 420 17.70 -0.57 -43.62
CA ARG A 420 16.82 0.40 -42.93
C ARG A 420 15.39 -0.06 -42.84
N ASP A 421 14.82 -0.55 -43.94
CA ASP A 421 13.41 -0.95 -43.97
C ASP A 421 13.16 -2.22 -43.13
N ALA A 422 14.07 -3.20 -43.20
CA ALA A 422 14.01 -4.39 -42.37
C ALA A 422 14.12 -4.05 -40.86
N THR A 423 15.05 -3.14 -40.50
CA THR A 423 15.20 -2.68 -39.13
C THR A 423 13.95 -1.95 -38.62
N ARG A 424 13.39 -1.07 -39.46
CA ARG A 424 12.16 -0.33 -39.15
C ARG A 424 10.99 -1.28 -38.93
N SER A 425 10.81 -2.27 -39.80
CA SER A 425 9.76 -3.28 -39.67
C SER A 425 9.93 -4.10 -38.40
N ARG A 426 11.15 -4.55 -38.10
CA ARG A 426 11.43 -5.33 -36.90
C ARG A 426 11.20 -4.52 -35.62
N LEU A 427 11.58 -3.26 -35.61
CA LEU A 427 11.30 -2.35 -34.50
C LEU A 427 9.79 -2.18 -34.28
N ALA A 428 9.03 -1.96 -35.38
CA ALA A 428 7.58 -1.82 -35.29
C ALA A 428 6.89 -3.12 -34.78
N GLU A 429 7.35 -4.29 -35.19
CA GLU A 429 6.88 -5.57 -34.67
C GLU A 429 7.09 -5.71 -33.15
N LEU A 430 8.29 -5.34 -32.67
CA LEU A 430 8.63 -5.40 -31.25
C LEU A 430 7.78 -4.41 -30.43
N GLN A 431 7.60 -3.20 -30.96
CA GLN A 431 6.74 -2.19 -30.34
C GLN A 431 5.26 -2.61 -30.31
N ALA A 432 4.78 -3.25 -31.39
CA ALA A 432 3.41 -3.80 -31.43
C ALA A 432 3.20 -4.94 -30.39
N GLN A 433 4.30 -5.59 -29.96
CA GLN A 433 4.29 -6.57 -28.87
C GLN A 433 4.34 -5.92 -27.48
N GLY A 434 4.29 -4.59 -27.39
CA GLY A 434 4.38 -3.86 -26.11
C GLY A 434 5.79 -3.80 -25.52
N LYS A 435 6.83 -4.05 -26.32
CA LYS A 435 8.22 -3.99 -25.89
C LYS A 435 8.80 -2.59 -26.11
N VAL A 436 9.66 -2.16 -25.20
CA VAL A 436 10.47 -0.95 -25.37
C VAL A 436 11.73 -1.35 -26.14
N ALA A 437 12.01 -0.66 -27.25
CA ALA A 437 13.15 -0.99 -28.07
C ALA A 437 13.90 0.28 -28.51
N VAL A 438 15.21 0.28 -28.30
CA VAL A 438 16.13 1.32 -28.78
C VAL A 438 17.17 0.70 -29.69
N ILE A 439 17.76 1.52 -30.55
CA ILE A 439 18.77 1.04 -31.49
C ILE A 439 20.13 1.61 -31.12
N VAL A 440 21.14 0.77 -31.15
CA VAL A 440 22.54 1.17 -31.11
C VAL A 440 23.20 0.84 -32.45
N ALA A 441 23.98 1.77 -32.99
CA ALA A 441 24.77 1.52 -34.20
C ALA A 441 26.15 2.12 -34.09
N ALA A 442 27.12 1.44 -34.67
CA ALA A 442 28.49 1.86 -34.79
C ALA A 442 28.93 1.80 -36.27
N MET A 443 29.49 2.88 -36.80
CA MET A 443 29.92 2.96 -38.19
C MET A 443 31.38 3.42 -38.27
N PRO A 444 32.29 2.63 -38.89
CA PRO A 444 33.64 3.06 -39.16
C PRO A 444 33.63 4.23 -40.14
N ASP A 445 34.52 5.21 -39.90
CA ASP A 445 34.66 6.37 -40.76
C ASP A 445 34.90 5.96 -42.22
N GLY A 446 34.05 6.47 -43.13
CA GLY A 446 34.14 6.23 -44.56
C GLY A 446 33.82 4.79 -45.05
N ARG A 447 33.28 3.92 -44.17
CA ARG A 447 32.95 2.52 -44.51
C ARG A 447 31.55 2.09 -44.11
N PRO A 448 30.50 2.60 -44.76
CA PRO A 448 29.10 2.28 -44.37
C PRO A 448 28.77 0.79 -44.42
N ALA A 449 29.41 0.03 -45.32
CA ALA A 449 29.22 -1.42 -45.46
C ALA A 449 29.66 -2.25 -44.23
N GLN A 450 30.53 -1.65 -43.38
CA GLN A 450 31.02 -2.28 -42.15
C GLN A 450 30.28 -1.79 -40.90
N ALA A 451 29.20 -1.03 -41.06
CA ALA A 451 28.40 -0.58 -39.96
C ALA A 451 27.72 -1.76 -39.23
N ARG A 452 27.76 -1.74 -37.92
CA ARG A 452 27.15 -2.71 -37.03
C ARG A 452 25.95 -2.05 -36.34
N ALA A 453 24.84 -2.74 -36.23
CA ALA A 453 23.70 -2.22 -35.50
C ALA A 453 22.98 -3.36 -34.75
N ALA A 454 22.36 -3.00 -33.61
CA ALA A 454 21.53 -3.90 -32.86
C ALA A 454 20.32 -3.17 -32.29
N ILE A 455 19.21 -3.89 -32.14
CA ILE A 455 18.03 -3.44 -31.41
C ILE A 455 18.16 -3.98 -29.99
N ILE A 456 18.22 -3.09 -29.02
CA ILE A 456 18.19 -3.42 -27.61
C ILE A 456 16.72 -3.46 -27.20
N VAL A 457 16.24 -4.64 -26.83
CA VAL A 457 14.83 -4.90 -26.51
C VAL A 457 14.71 -5.02 -25.01
N MET A 458 13.80 -4.25 -24.47
CA MET A 458 13.47 -4.26 -23.06
C MET A 458 11.97 -4.55 -22.89
N ALA A 459 11.65 -5.27 -21.86
CA ALA A 459 10.26 -5.54 -21.47
C ALA A 459 10.12 -5.41 -19.96
N ASP A 460 8.91 -5.15 -19.52
CA ASP A 460 8.56 -5.23 -18.12
C ASP A 460 8.42 -6.71 -17.74
N ALA A 461 9.39 -7.21 -16.98
CA ALA A 461 9.48 -8.62 -16.65
C ALA A 461 8.49 -9.02 -15.55
N LEU A 462 7.91 -10.22 -15.69
CA LEU A 462 7.09 -10.83 -14.64
C LEU A 462 7.95 -11.08 -13.39
N ARG A 463 7.35 -10.89 -12.22
CA ARG A 463 7.99 -11.21 -10.94
C ARG A 463 8.15 -12.74 -10.79
N PRO A 464 9.21 -13.20 -10.11
CA PRO A 464 9.37 -14.61 -9.78
C PRO A 464 8.15 -15.15 -9.01
N GLY A 465 7.70 -16.36 -9.35
CA GLY A 465 6.57 -17.02 -8.68
C GLY A 465 5.20 -16.67 -9.24
N THR A 466 5.07 -15.71 -10.17
CA THR A 466 3.79 -15.40 -10.80
C THR A 466 3.23 -16.57 -11.64
N ASP A 467 4.08 -17.46 -12.09
CA ASP A 467 3.74 -18.69 -12.80
C ASP A 467 2.88 -19.66 -11.98
N ARG A 468 3.00 -19.63 -10.65
CA ARG A 468 2.22 -20.47 -9.71
C ARG A 468 1.14 -19.71 -8.97
N LEU A 469 1.16 -18.38 -9.03
CA LEU A 469 0.28 -17.52 -8.24
C LEU A 469 -1.19 -17.89 -8.37
N VAL A 470 -1.67 -18.10 -9.60
CA VAL A 470 -3.09 -18.39 -9.85
C VAL A 470 -3.46 -19.78 -9.34
N GLU A 471 -2.59 -20.77 -9.55
CA GLU A 471 -2.80 -22.13 -9.04
C GLU A 471 -2.86 -22.14 -7.50
N ASP A 472 -1.91 -21.47 -6.83
CA ASP A 472 -1.87 -21.37 -5.38
C ASP A 472 -3.10 -20.66 -4.81
N LEU A 473 -3.58 -19.58 -5.45
CA LEU A 473 -4.81 -18.89 -5.07
C LEU A 473 -6.04 -19.79 -5.24
N HIS A 474 -6.08 -20.59 -6.31
CA HIS A 474 -7.15 -21.55 -6.55
C HIS A 474 -7.19 -22.66 -5.49
N LEU A 475 -6.02 -23.11 -4.99
CA LEU A 475 -5.94 -24.12 -3.92
C LEU A 475 -6.59 -23.63 -2.61
N ILE A 476 -6.54 -22.33 -2.33
CA ILE A 476 -7.19 -21.72 -1.16
C ILE A 476 -8.59 -21.18 -1.45
N ASN A 477 -9.21 -21.59 -2.58
CA ASN A 477 -10.54 -21.19 -3.01
C ASN A 477 -10.72 -19.68 -3.28
N VAL A 478 -9.68 -18.98 -3.73
CA VAL A 478 -9.77 -17.62 -4.26
C VAL A 478 -9.98 -17.68 -5.77
N LYS A 479 -11.23 -17.51 -6.22
CA LYS A 479 -11.69 -17.57 -7.62
C LYS A 479 -12.86 -16.61 -7.85
N PRO A 480 -12.88 -15.80 -8.93
CA PRO A 480 -11.86 -15.71 -9.99
C PRO A 480 -10.64 -14.85 -9.59
N VAL A 481 -9.51 -15.06 -10.30
CA VAL A 481 -8.34 -14.20 -10.31
C VAL A 481 -8.33 -13.42 -11.63
N VAL A 482 -8.48 -12.09 -11.55
CA VAL A 482 -8.72 -11.21 -12.70
C VAL A 482 -7.64 -10.14 -12.79
N MET A 483 -7.07 -9.95 -13.98
CA MET A 483 -6.13 -8.83 -14.22
C MET A 483 -6.87 -7.59 -14.73
N LEU A 484 -6.57 -6.42 -14.14
CA LEU A 484 -7.10 -5.12 -14.50
C LEU A 484 -5.94 -4.19 -14.84
N THR A 485 -5.75 -3.83 -16.12
CA THR A 485 -4.59 -3.03 -16.55
C THR A 485 -4.96 -1.90 -17.50
N GLY A 486 -4.22 -0.78 -17.43
CA GLY A 486 -4.29 0.29 -18.43
C GLY A 486 -3.56 -0.05 -19.75
N ASP A 487 -2.77 -1.12 -19.78
CA ASP A 487 -2.08 -1.56 -20.99
C ASP A 487 -3.05 -2.04 -22.05
N ASN A 488 -2.56 -2.09 -23.31
CA ASN A 488 -3.38 -2.58 -24.41
C ASN A 488 -3.81 -4.03 -24.22
N SER A 489 -5.01 -4.35 -24.71
CA SER A 489 -5.64 -5.65 -24.56
C SER A 489 -4.81 -6.81 -25.15
N ALA A 490 -3.97 -6.58 -26.16
CA ALA A 490 -3.13 -7.63 -26.74
C ALA A 490 -1.99 -8.06 -25.79
N THR A 491 -1.34 -7.08 -25.14
CA THR A 491 -0.31 -7.34 -24.12
C THR A 491 -0.93 -8.00 -22.88
N ALA A 492 -2.09 -7.52 -22.46
CA ALA A 492 -2.84 -8.09 -21.34
C ALA A 492 -3.22 -9.57 -21.60
N ALA A 493 -3.72 -9.88 -22.80
CA ALA A 493 -4.09 -11.24 -23.18
C ALA A 493 -2.90 -12.23 -23.16
N ARG A 494 -1.71 -11.75 -23.52
CA ARG A 494 -0.50 -12.57 -23.47
C ARG A 494 -0.13 -12.90 -22.02
N VAL A 495 -0.02 -11.88 -21.18
CA VAL A 495 0.32 -12.06 -19.76
C VAL A 495 -0.71 -12.95 -19.06
N ALA A 496 -2.00 -12.72 -19.31
CA ALA A 496 -3.07 -13.53 -18.72
C ALA A 496 -2.96 -15.01 -19.08
N ARG A 497 -2.57 -15.32 -20.31
CA ARG A 497 -2.36 -16.69 -20.78
C ARG A 497 -1.11 -17.31 -20.15
N ASP A 498 -0.01 -16.56 -20.08
CA ASP A 498 1.27 -17.04 -19.58
C ASP A 498 1.20 -17.43 -18.08
N ILE A 499 0.39 -16.73 -17.28
CA ILE A 499 0.21 -16.99 -15.84
C ILE A 499 -1.11 -17.71 -15.49
N GLY A 500 -1.96 -18.02 -16.46
CA GLY A 500 -3.18 -18.79 -16.26
C GLY A 500 -4.32 -18.06 -15.55
N LEU A 501 -4.49 -16.74 -15.77
CA LEU A 501 -5.57 -15.95 -15.16
C LEU A 501 -6.96 -16.38 -15.65
N ASP A 502 -7.97 -16.29 -14.79
CA ASP A 502 -9.36 -16.61 -15.13
C ASP A 502 -9.98 -15.58 -16.08
N ALA A 503 -9.60 -14.31 -15.96
CA ALA A 503 -10.03 -13.23 -16.84
C ALA A 503 -9.02 -12.07 -16.84
N PHE A 504 -9.11 -11.21 -17.87
CA PHE A 504 -8.33 -9.98 -17.94
C PHE A 504 -9.13 -8.86 -18.62
N HIS A 505 -8.79 -7.63 -18.28
CA HIS A 505 -9.31 -6.42 -18.94
C HIS A 505 -8.15 -5.45 -19.16
N GLY A 506 -7.97 -5.04 -20.42
CA GLY A 506 -6.96 -4.06 -20.84
C GLY A 506 -7.59 -2.72 -21.23
N ASP A 507 -6.74 -1.73 -21.56
CA ASP A 507 -7.14 -0.38 -21.98
C ASP A 507 -8.01 0.36 -20.95
N LEU A 508 -7.81 0.11 -19.64
CA LEU A 508 -8.65 0.62 -18.57
C LEU A 508 -8.16 1.96 -18.02
N LEU A 509 -9.11 2.89 -17.81
CA LEU A 509 -8.89 4.05 -16.95
C LEU A 509 -9.06 3.68 -15.47
N PRO A 510 -8.53 4.48 -14.52
CA PRO A 510 -8.70 4.21 -13.09
C PRO A 510 -10.15 4.03 -12.64
N ALA A 511 -11.10 4.76 -13.24
CA ALA A 511 -12.52 4.64 -12.96
C ALA A 511 -13.12 3.31 -13.46
N ASP A 512 -12.58 2.76 -14.57
CA ASP A 512 -13.02 1.48 -15.11
C ASP A 512 -12.56 0.33 -14.22
N LYS A 513 -11.32 0.39 -13.70
CA LYS A 513 -10.80 -0.58 -12.74
C LYS A 513 -11.69 -0.68 -11.49
N LEU A 514 -12.16 0.47 -10.97
CA LEU A 514 -13.09 0.54 -9.85
C LEU A 514 -14.41 -0.19 -10.16
N SER A 515 -15.03 0.12 -11.30
CA SER A 515 -16.32 -0.47 -11.69
C SER A 515 -16.23 -1.97 -11.96
N LEU A 516 -15.13 -2.44 -12.52
CA LEU A 516 -14.88 -3.87 -12.74
C LEU A 516 -14.61 -4.63 -11.44
N ALA A 517 -13.84 -4.06 -10.50
CA ALA A 517 -13.65 -4.64 -9.17
C ALA A 517 -15.00 -4.80 -8.44
N ASP A 518 -15.88 -3.81 -8.55
CA ASP A 518 -17.26 -3.86 -8.03
C ASP A 518 -18.11 -4.93 -8.74
N ALA A 519 -17.96 -5.11 -10.04
CA ALA A 519 -18.64 -6.15 -10.80
C ALA A 519 -18.19 -7.56 -10.36
N VAL A 520 -16.89 -7.77 -10.17
CA VAL A 520 -16.35 -9.02 -9.62
C VAL A 520 -16.93 -9.28 -8.23
N ARG A 521 -16.95 -8.29 -7.34
CA ARG A 521 -17.53 -8.39 -6.00
C ARG A 521 -19.00 -8.84 -6.05
N LYS A 522 -19.82 -8.22 -6.89
CA LYS A 522 -21.22 -8.59 -7.09
C LYS A 522 -21.39 -10.02 -7.61
N SER A 523 -20.50 -10.46 -8.49
CA SER A 523 -20.56 -11.80 -9.07
C SER A 523 -20.29 -12.93 -8.05
N ILE A 524 -19.40 -12.70 -7.07
CA ILE A 524 -19.11 -13.68 -6.01
C ILE A 524 -20.15 -13.64 -4.89
N ALA A 525 -20.71 -12.47 -4.57
CA ALA A 525 -21.76 -12.35 -3.56
C ALA A 525 -23.01 -13.20 -3.86
N THR A 526 -23.26 -13.48 -5.14
CA THR A 526 -24.38 -14.33 -5.57
C THR A 526 -24.06 -15.83 -5.53
N ARG A 527 -22.79 -16.22 -5.38
CA ARG A 527 -22.33 -17.63 -5.49
C ARG A 527 -22.11 -18.33 -4.16
N ALA A 528 -21.93 -17.61 -3.07
CA ALA A 528 -21.58 -18.20 -1.79
C ALA A 528 -22.58 -17.81 -0.69
N ALA A 529 -22.97 -18.78 0.14
CA ALA A 529 -23.76 -18.55 1.35
C ALA A 529 -22.97 -17.74 2.41
N ASP A 530 -21.63 -17.79 2.36
CA ASP A 530 -20.72 -16.93 3.13
C ASP A 530 -20.28 -15.77 2.24
N ALA A 531 -20.65 -14.56 2.62
CA ALA A 531 -20.25 -13.35 1.92
C ALA A 531 -18.72 -13.22 1.90
N ARG A 532 -18.10 -13.66 0.78
CA ARG A 532 -16.66 -13.52 0.55
C ARG A 532 -16.37 -12.20 -0.12
N GLY A 533 -15.26 -11.58 0.27
CA GLY A 533 -14.82 -10.29 -0.25
C GLY A 533 -13.92 -10.40 -1.49
N VAL A 534 -13.67 -9.26 -2.13
CA VAL A 534 -12.68 -9.11 -3.21
C VAL A 534 -11.43 -8.44 -2.66
N ALA A 535 -10.28 -9.06 -2.90
CA ALA A 535 -8.99 -8.42 -2.73
C ALA A 535 -8.57 -7.74 -4.04
N VAL A 536 -8.01 -6.53 -3.94
CA VAL A 536 -7.37 -5.83 -5.06
C VAL A 536 -5.90 -5.63 -4.73
N VAL A 537 -5.03 -6.01 -5.67
CA VAL A 537 -3.57 -5.87 -5.55
C VAL A 537 -3.09 -4.89 -6.61
N GLY A 538 -2.33 -3.89 -6.21
CA GLY A 538 -1.81 -2.85 -7.10
C GLY A 538 -0.52 -2.23 -6.57
N ASP A 539 0.02 -1.24 -7.30
CA ASP A 539 1.20 -0.46 -6.90
C ASP A 539 0.89 0.69 -5.93
N GLY A 540 -0.39 0.96 -5.69
CA GLY A 540 -0.87 1.95 -4.72
C GLY A 540 -1.13 3.34 -5.26
N VAL A 541 -0.82 3.65 -6.50
CA VAL A 541 -0.97 4.99 -7.07
C VAL A 541 -2.08 5.05 -8.12
N ASN A 542 -1.95 4.34 -9.22
CA ASN A 542 -2.97 4.28 -10.27
C ASN A 542 -4.24 3.55 -9.85
N ASP A 543 -4.04 2.58 -8.97
CA ASP A 543 -5.10 1.70 -8.50
C ASP A 543 -5.76 2.21 -7.21
N ALA A 544 -5.38 3.40 -6.71
CA ALA A 544 -5.91 3.95 -5.47
C ALA A 544 -7.46 3.91 -5.41
N PRO A 545 -8.22 4.25 -6.45
CA PRO A 545 -9.69 4.11 -6.43
C PRO A 545 -10.15 2.66 -6.33
N ALA A 546 -9.53 1.74 -7.07
CA ALA A 546 -9.86 0.32 -7.04
C ALA A 546 -9.45 -0.33 -5.70
N LEU A 547 -8.27 0.01 -5.18
CA LEU A 547 -7.79 -0.40 -3.86
C LEU A 547 -8.75 0.07 -2.76
N ALA A 548 -9.21 1.33 -2.82
CA ALA A 548 -10.15 1.87 -1.85
C ALA A 548 -11.53 1.17 -1.91
N ALA A 549 -11.96 0.69 -3.06
CA ALA A 549 -13.20 -0.04 -3.25
C ALA A 549 -13.12 -1.54 -2.92
N ALA A 550 -11.93 -2.13 -2.86
CA ALA A 550 -11.72 -3.55 -2.51
C ALA A 550 -12.17 -3.86 -1.08
N ASP A 551 -12.62 -5.06 -0.77
CA ASP A 551 -12.86 -5.45 0.62
C ASP A 551 -11.54 -5.55 1.39
N VAL A 552 -10.46 -5.92 0.71
CA VAL A 552 -9.08 -5.82 1.17
C VAL A 552 -8.19 -5.30 0.03
N SER A 553 -7.41 -4.30 0.33
CA SER A 553 -6.43 -3.74 -0.60
C SER A 553 -5.00 -4.18 -0.23
N LEU A 554 -4.25 -4.65 -1.23
CA LEU A 554 -2.86 -5.03 -1.08
C LEU A 554 -2.00 -4.14 -1.99
N ALA A 555 -0.91 -3.60 -1.48
CA ALA A 555 0.06 -2.90 -2.30
C ALA A 555 1.42 -3.61 -2.26
N ILE A 556 2.05 -3.68 -3.42
CA ILE A 556 3.43 -4.13 -3.55
C ILE A 556 4.31 -2.89 -3.57
N GLY A 557 5.28 -2.81 -2.67
CA GLY A 557 6.15 -1.65 -2.59
C GLY A 557 7.50 -1.98 -1.96
N THR A 558 8.58 -1.52 -2.61
CA THR A 558 9.88 -1.40 -1.95
C THR A 558 9.81 -0.30 -0.90
N ILE A 559 10.63 -0.42 0.16
CA ILE A 559 10.74 0.56 1.24
C ILE A 559 11.06 1.94 0.63
N GLY A 560 10.04 2.77 0.41
CA GLY A 560 10.20 4.10 -0.21
C GLY A 560 9.00 4.61 -1.00
N THR A 561 8.08 3.77 -1.46
CA THR A 561 6.84 4.23 -2.08
C THR A 561 5.81 4.56 -1.00
N ALA A 562 5.89 5.80 -0.48
CA ALA A 562 4.97 6.30 0.55
C ALA A 562 3.50 6.11 0.14
N ALA A 563 3.18 6.24 -1.14
CA ALA A 563 1.83 6.10 -1.68
C ALA A 563 1.26 4.67 -1.56
N ALA A 564 2.07 3.64 -1.80
CA ALA A 564 1.64 2.24 -1.65
C ALA A 564 1.34 1.90 -0.19
N MET A 565 2.24 2.30 0.73
CA MET A 565 2.05 2.09 2.18
C MET A 565 0.84 2.83 2.73
N GLU A 566 0.39 3.88 2.07
CA GLU A 566 -0.65 4.78 2.55
C GLU A 566 -2.06 4.30 2.17
N ASN A 567 -2.22 3.72 1.00
CA ASN A 567 -3.54 3.43 0.42
C ASN A 567 -4.00 1.98 0.61
N ALA A 568 -3.09 1.04 0.89
CA ALA A 568 -3.42 -0.36 1.03
C ALA A 568 -3.67 -0.79 2.48
N ASP A 569 -4.53 -1.77 2.69
CA ASP A 569 -4.75 -2.44 3.97
C ASP A 569 -3.59 -3.37 4.33
N VAL A 570 -2.91 -3.89 3.31
CA VAL A 570 -1.77 -4.80 3.42
C VAL A 570 -0.67 -4.34 2.47
N VAL A 571 0.57 -4.30 2.95
CA VAL A 571 1.74 -3.93 2.15
C VAL A 571 2.70 -5.11 2.07
N LEU A 572 3.10 -5.45 0.86
CA LEU A 572 4.10 -6.47 0.56
C LEU A 572 5.45 -5.78 0.33
N LEU A 573 6.43 -6.03 1.21
CA LEU A 573 7.75 -5.37 1.19
C LEU A 573 8.79 -6.13 0.38
N THR A 574 8.50 -7.36 -0.02
CA THR A 574 9.45 -8.22 -0.72
C THR A 574 9.09 -8.33 -2.19
N ASP A 575 10.11 -8.39 -3.04
CA ASP A 575 9.98 -8.57 -4.49
C ASP A 575 9.67 -10.03 -4.91
N SER A 576 9.47 -10.92 -3.96
CA SER A 576 9.20 -12.35 -4.17
C SER A 576 7.82 -12.76 -3.71
#